data_555c8bf1f295ff0369b6c69798e0b199
#
_entry.id   555c8bf1f295ff0369b6c69798e0b199
#
_cell.length_a   1.000
_cell.length_b   1.000
_cell.length_c   1.000
_cell.angle_alpha   90.00
_cell.angle_beta   90.00
_cell.angle_gamma   90.00
#
_symmetry.space_group_name_H-M   'P 1'
#
loop_
_entity.id
_entity.type
_entity.pdbx_description
1 polymer ?
#
loop_
_entity_poly.entity_id
_entity_poly.type
_entity_poly.pdbx_seq_one_letter_code
_entity_poly.pdbx_strand_id
1 'polypeptide(L)'
;DVVGYHTESMPIEGNAKYSATYQGATWYFSSKENLALFKEEPVKYAPAYGGWCAGGASKGKKVPTKPNLWAVVDGQLYLNSSPKVHNNLFLANTETVIRKGEANWKQIFATSREELLK
;
A
#
# COMPACT_ATOMS: atom_id res chain seq x y z
N ASP A 1 6.36 2.13 8.36
CA ASP A 1 5.41 3.09 8.95
C ASP A 1 4.60 3.78 7.85
N VAL A 2 3.37 3.36 7.66
CA VAL A 2 2.51 3.91 6.59
C VAL A 2 2.12 5.37 6.83
N VAL A 3 2.12 5.83 8.06
CA VAL A 3 1.82 7.24 8.37
C VAL A 3 2.96 8.15 7.89
N GLY A 4 4.20 7.69 7.99
CA GLY A 4 5.37 8.47 7.58
C GLY A 4 5.33 8.97 6.13
N TYR A 5 4.75 8.19 5.22
CA TYR A 5 4.59 8.61 3.83
C TYR A 5 3.72 9.87 3.71
N HIS A 6 2.73 10.00 4.57
CA HIS A 6 1.82 11.15 4.57
C HIS A 6 2.39 12.37 5.30
N THR A 7 3.03 12.15 6.46
CA THR A 7 3.49 13.24 7.33
C THR A 7 4.88 13.74 6.98
N GLU A 8 5.76 12.88 6.48
CA GLU A 8 7.16 13.21 6.23
C GLU A 8 7.59 13.01 4.78
N SER A 9 6.69 12.53 3.93
CA SER A 9 6.92 12.32 2.49
C SER A 9 8.14 11.45 2.21
N MET A 10 8.33 10.40 3.02
CA MET A 10 9.42 9.46 2.85
C MET A 10 9.12 8.14 3.56
N PRO A 11 9.73 7.03 3.11
CA PRO A 11 9.61 5.78 3.84
C PRO A 11 10.35 5.86 5.18
N ILE A 12 9.70 5.39 6.24
CA ILE A 12 10.27 5.34 7.57
C ILE A 12 10.06 3.94 8.13
N GLU A 13 11.11 3.33 8.65
CA GLU A 13 11.01 2.00 9.22
C GLU A 13 10.18 2.04 10.50
N GLY A 14 9.25 1.09 10.63
CA GLY A 14 8.44 0.92 11.81
C GLY A 14 9.18 0.14 12.89
N ASN A 15 8.67 0.23 14.13
CA ASN A 15 9.22 -0.46 15.29
C ASN A 15 8.11 -1.30 15.92
N ALA A 16 8.40 -2.55 16.25
CA ALA A 16 7.42 -3.46 16.87
C ALA A 16 6.85 -2.93 18.19
N LYS A 17 7.56 -2.03 18.86
CA LYS A 17 7.10 -1.36 20.08
C LYS A 17 5.84 -0.52 19.84
N TYR A 18 5.68 0.02 18.63
CA TYR A 18 4.54 0.84 18.23
C TYR A 18 3.74 0.09 17.16
N SER A 19 2.83 -0.78 17.59
CA SER A 19 2.10 -1.65 16.68
C SER A 19 0.60 -1.58 16.83
N ALA A 20 -0.13 -1.87 15.76
CA ALA A 20 -1.58 -2.01 15.74
C ALA A 20 -1.97 -3.12 14.78
N THR A 21 -3.08 -3.78 15.08
CA THR A 21 -3.65 -4.78 14.16
C THR A 21 -4.80 -4.12 13.39
N TYR A 22 -4.80 -4.28 12.07
CA TYR A 22 -5.83 -3.72 11.22
C TYR A 22 -6.00 -4.62 9.99
N GLN A 23 -7.23 -5.02 9.70
CA GLN A 23 -7.58 -5.91 8.60
C GLN A 23 -6.74 -7.18 8.56
N GLY A 24 -6.54 -7.80 9.73
CA GLY A 24 -5.84 -9.07 9.84
C GLY A 24 -4.32 -8.99 9.74
N ALA A 25 -3.75 -7.80 9.67
CA ALA A 25 -2.30 -7.60 9.62
C ALA A 25 -1.82 -6.77 10.80
N THR A 26 -0.56 -6.96 11.18
CA THR A 26 0.09 -6.15 12.21
C THR A 26 0.91 -5.06 11.53
N TRP A 27 0.69 -3.81 11.94
CA TRP A 27 1.32 -2.62 11.37
C TRP A 27 2.26 -2.01 12.39
N TYR A 28 3.47 -1.66 11.98
CA TYR A 28 4.49 -1.04 12.85
C TYR A 28 4.66 0.42 12.51
N PHE A 29 4.86 1.25 13.54
CA PHE A 29 5.03 2.69 13.41
C PHE A 29 6.35 3.13 14.04
N SER A 30 6.86 4.27 13.61
CA SER A 30 8.13 4.79 14.08
C SER A 30 8.02 5.54 15.40
N SER A 31 6.80 5.95 15.75
CA SER A 31 6.55 6.75 16.95
C SER A 31 5.18 6.49 17.53
N LYS A 32 5.00 6.87 18.80
CA LYS A 32 3.71 6.80 19.47
C LYS A 32 2.69 7.71 18.77
N GLU A 33 3.12 8.85 18.29
CA GLU A 33 2.29 9.83 17.58
C GLU A 33 1.74 9.25 16.28
N ASN A 34 2.58 8.60 15.49
CA ASN A 34 2.16 7.97 14.23
C ASN A 34 1.21 6.80 14.48
N LEU A 35 1.47 6.01 15.52
CA LEU A 35 0.54 4.95 15.93
C LEU A 35 -0.83 5.51 16.27
N ALA A 36 -0.89 6.60 17.02
CA ALA A 36 -2.14 7.25 17.40
C ALA A 36 -2.92 7.77 16.18
N LEU A 37 -2.22 8.40 15.23
CA LEU A 37 -2.81 8.88 13.99
C LEU A 37 -3.43 7.72 13.18
N PHE A 38 -2.74 6.60 13.09
CA PHE A 38 -3.25 5.44 12.37
C PHE A 38 -4.51 4.86 13.04
N LYS A 39 -4.49 4.72 14.37
CA LYS A 39 -5.64 4.19 15.12
C LYS A 39 -6.88 5.06 14.95
N GLU A 40 -6.69 6.38 14.88
CA GLU A 40 -7.79 7.34 14.72
C GLU A 40 -8.40 7.29 13.31
N GLU A 41 -7.56 7.18 12.27
CA GLU A 41 -8.02 7.17 10.87
C GLU A 41 -7.29 6.11 10.05
N PRO A 42 -7.49 4.80 10.32
CA PRO A 42 -6.75 3.77 9.62
C PRO A 42 -7.00 3.74 8.11
N VAL A 43 -8.20 4.07 7.66
CA VAL A 43 -8.53 4.09 6.22
C VAL A 43 -7.70 5.14 5.49
N LYS A 44 -7.45 6.30 6.14
CA LYS A 44 -6.67 7.38 5.54
C LYS A 44 -5.22 6.98 5.30
N TYR A 45 -4.61 6.24 6.24
CA TYR A 45 -3.18 5.95 6.22
C TYR A 45 -2.84 4.58 5.65
N ALA A 46 -3.77 3.63 5.67
CA ALA A 46 -3.52 2.31 5.11
C ALA A 46 -3.28 2.40 3.61
N PRO A 47 -2.31 1.65 3.07
CA PRO A 47 -2.06 1.67 1.64
C PRO A 47 -3.18 0.99 0.86
N ALA A 48 -3.39 1.44 -0.37
CA ALA A 48 -4.32 0.78 -1.28
C ALA A 48 -3.90 -0.67 -1.50
N TYR A 49 -4.86 -1.54 -1.76
CA TYR A 49 -4.64 -2.96 -2.08
C TYR A 49 -3.90 -3.72 -0.98
N GLY A 50 -4.14 -3.35 0.29
CA GLY A 50 -3.48 -4.02 1.42
C GLY A 50 -1.95 -3.90 1.41
N GLY A 51 -1.38 -2.96 0.67
CA GLY A 51 0.06 -2.80 0.51
C GLY A 51 0.66 -3.63 -0.61
N TRP A 52 -0.14 -4.38 -1.38
CA TRP A 52 0.33 -5.06 -2.58
C TRP A 52 0.59 -4.07 -3.71
N CYS A 53 1.39 -4.47 -4.69
CA CYS A 53 1.78 -3.61 -5.81
C CYS A 53 0.57 -3.09 -6.59
N ALA A 54 0.50 -1.77 -6.77
CA ALA A 54 -0.59 -1.15 -7.52
C ALA A 54 -0.60 -1.58 -8.99
N GLY A 55 0.57 -1.64 -9.63
CA GLY A 55 0.69 -2.15 -10.99
C GLY A 55 0.25 -3.61 -11.10
N GLY A 56 0.61 -4.43 -10.09
CA GLY A 56 0.16 -5.82 -10.01
C GLY A 56 -1.35 -5.92 -9.86
N ALA A 57 -1.95 -5.12 -8.99
CA ALA A 57 -3.40 -5.10 -8.77
C ALA A 57 -4.14 -4.74 -10.06
N SER A 58 -3.62 -3.81 -10.87
CA SER A 58 -4.21 -3.45 -12.14
C SER A 58 -4.25 -4.62 -13.14
N LYS A 59 -3.45 -5.66 -12.88
CA LYS A 59 -3.41 -6.89 -13.68
C LYS A 59 -4.03 -8.09 -12.96
N GLY A 60 -4.71 -7.86 -11.84
CA GLY A 60 -5.36 -8.90 -11.07
C GLY A 60 -4.41 -9.78 -10.26
N LYS A 61 -3.26 -9.25 -9.87
CA LYS A 61 -2.21 -9.98 -9.15
C LYS A 61 -1.88 -9.33 -7.81
N LYS A 62 -1.33 -10.13 -6.90
CA LYS A 62 -0.76 -9.66 -5.63
C LYS A 62 0.76 -9.83 -5.70
N VAL A 63 1.49 -8.73 -5.85
CA VAL A 63 2.94 -8.72 -5.95
C VAL A 63 3.53 -7.95 -4.78
N PRO A 64 4.53 -8.51 -4.06
CA PRO A 64 5.16 -7.81 -2.94
C PRO A 64 5.78 -6.48 -3.37
N THR A 65 5.79 -5.52 -2.45
CA THR A 65 6.21 -4.14 -2.71
C THR A 65 7.52 -3.79 -2.02
N LYS A 66 8.09 -2.65 -2.42
CA LYS A 66 9.28 -2.08 -1.80
C LYS A 66 8.96 -0.72 -1.20
N PRO A 67 9.47 -0.41 0.00
CA PRO A 67 9.11 0.83 0.70
C PRO A 67 9.46 2.11 -0.04
N ASN A 68 10.49 2.09 -0.87
CA ASN A 68 10.93 3.27 -1.61
C ASN A 68 10.20 3.52 -2.93
N LEU A 69 9.30 2.63 -3.32
CA LEU A 69 8.54 2.75 -4.57
C LEU A 69 7.08 3.11 -4.24
N TRP A 70 6.88 4.36 -3.88
CA TRP A 70 5.62 4.84 -3.33
C TRP A 70 5.12 6.12 -4.03
N ALA A 71 3.82 6.34 -3.93
CA ALA A 71 3.18 7.59 -4.33
C ALA A 71 1.93 7.81 -3.49
N VAL A 72 1.64 9.07 -3.17
CA VAL A 72 0.37 9.47 -2.55
C VAL A 72 -0.42 10.22 -3.61
N VAL A 73 -1.58 9.67 -3.97
CA VAL A 73 -2.46 10.24 -5.01
C VAL A 73 -3.83 10.46 -4.39
N ASP A 74 -4.30 11.70 -4.40
CA ASP A 74 -5.57 12.08 -3.78
C ASP A 74 -5.70 11.59 -2.33
N GLY A 75 -4.59 11.70 -1.58
CA GLY A 75 -4.54 11.31 -0.17
C GLY A 75 -4.36 9.82 0.09
N GLN A 76 -4.36 8.97 -0.94
CA GLN A 76 -4.21 7.52 -0.80
C GLN A 76 -2.77 7.09 -1.11
N LEU A 77 -2.20 6.23 -0.27
CA LEU A 77 -0.87 5.67 -0.47
C LEU A 77 -0.92 4.48 -1.43
N TYR A 78 -0.02 4.47 -2.40
CA TYR A 78 0.19 3.36 -3.34
C TYR A 78 1.64 2.90 -3.29
N LEU A 79 1.86 1.59 -3.32
CA LEU A 79 3.18 0.97 -3.33
C LEU A 79 3.34 0.12 -4.58
N ASN A 80 4.57 -0.02 -5.06
CA ASN A 80 4.88 -0.81 -6.26
C ASN A 80 6.06 -1.76 -6.02
N SER A 81 6.24 -2.73 -6.93
CA SER A 81 7.19 -3.83 -6.76
C SER A 81 8.57 -3.57 -7.34
N SER A 82 8.67 -2.79 -8.42
CA SER A 82 9.93 -2.53 -9.11
C SER A 82 9.97 -1.12 -9.68
N PRO A 83 11.18 -0.56 -9.93
CA PRO A 83 11.29 0.75 -10.56
C PRO A 83 10.61 0.81 -11.92
N LYS A 84 10.68 -0.27 -12.70
CA LYS A 84 10.03 -0.34 -14.01
C LYS A 84 8.50 -0.22 -13.89
N VAL A 85 7.90 -0.98 -12.98
CA VAL A 85 6.44 -0.92 -12.75
C VAL A 85 6.06 0.44 -12.21
N HIS A 86 6.82 0.97 -11.25
CA HIS A 86 6.54 2.26 -10.63
C HIS A 86 6.61 3.40 -11.65
N ASN A 87 7.69 3.48 -12.43
CA ASN A 87 7.92 4.60 -13.36
C ASN A 87 7.20 4.44 -14.69
N ASN A 88 7.25 3.26 -15.29
CA ASN A 88 6.77 3.05 -16.65
C ASN A 88 5.31 2.61 -16.73
N LEU A 89 4.76 2.06 -15.66
CA LEU A 89 3.35 1.67 -15.62
C LEU A 89 2.55 2.62 -14.73
N PHE A 90 2.86 2.67 -13.42
CA PHE A 90 2.03 3.42 -12.46
C PHE A 90 2.10 4.93 -12.69
N LEU A 91 3.28 5.54 -12.63
CA LEU A 91 3.40 6.99 -12.77
C LEU A 91 3.04 7.48 -14.19
N ALA A 92 3.31 6.67 -15.21
CA ALA A 92 2.98 7.00 -16.59
C ALA A 92 1.48 6.88 -16.89
N ASN A 93 0.74 6.07 -16.14
CA ASN A 93 -0.68 5.77 -16.39
C ASN A 93 -1.48 5.75 -15.09
N THR A 94 -1.23 6.67 -14.18
CA THR A 94 -1.73 6.65 -12.80
C THR A 94 -3.24 6.40 -12.71
N GLU A 95 -4.04 7.18 -13.40
CA GLU A 95 -5.50 7.09 -13.35
C GLU A 95 -6.00 5.72 -13.81
N THR A 96 -5.46 5.23 -14.92
CA THR A 96 -5.84 3.94 -15.49
C THR A 96 -5.46 2.79 -14.57
N VAL A 97 -4.25 2.81 -14.00
CA VAL A 97 -3.77 1.77 -13.09
C VAL A 97 -4.63 1.74 -11.83
N ILE A 98 -4.93 2.89 -11.24
CA ILE A 98 -5.78 2.97 -10.04
C ILE A 98 -7.18 2.44 -10.34
N ARG A 99 -7.80 2.86 -11.43
CA ARG A 99 -9.14 2.41 -11.81
C ARG A 99 -9.20 0.89 -11.99
N LYS A 100 -8.25 0.32 -12.73
CA LYS A 100 -8.18 -1.12 -12.94
C LYS A 100 -7.85 -1.85 -11.64
N GLY A 101 -6.95 -1.31 -10.83
CA GLY A 101 -6.60 -1.88 -9.54
C GLY A 101 -7.78 -1.95 -8.60
N GLU A 102 -8.57 -0.88 -8.51
CA GLU A 102 -9.77 -0.87 -7.67
C GLU A 102 -10.80 -1.88 -8.11
N ALA A 103 -11.06 -1.98 -9.42
CA ALA A 103 -12.00 -2.95 -9.96
C ALA A 103 -11.55 -4.40 -9.69
N ASN A 104 -10.27 -4.68 -9.89
CA ASN A 104 -9.71 -6.01 -9.66
C ASN A 104 -9.64 -6.35 -8.17
N TRP A 105 -9.27 -5.38 -7.32
CA TRP A 105 -9.13 -5.61 -5.89
C TRP A 105 -10.42 -6.09 -5.24
N LYS A 106 -11.56 -5.59 -5.68
CA LYS A 106 -12.86 -6.06 -5.19
C LYS A 106 -13.05 -7.56 -5.36
N GLN A 107 -12.40 -8.14 -6.36
CA GLN A 107 -12.50 -9.57 -6.66
C GLN A 107 -11.39 -10.39 -6.01
N ILE A 108 -10.21 -9.82 -5.82
CA ILE A 108 -9.03 -10.60 -5.37
C ILE A 108 -8.61 -10.35 -3.92
N PHE A 109 -9.18 -9.36 -3.22
CA PHE A 109 -8.70 -9.00 -1.88
C PHE A 109 -8.75 -10.17 -0.89
N ALA A 110 -9.72 -11.06 -1.01
CA ALA A 110 -9.87 -12.23 -0.15
C ALA A 110 -9.17 -13.48 -0.70
N THR A 111 -8.55 -13.40 -1.88
CA THR A 111 -7.87 -14.52 -2.52
C THR A 111 -6.37 -14.44 -2.22
N SER A 112 -5.77 -15.53 -1.75
CA SER A 112 -4.34 -15.53 -1.45
C SER A 112 -3.50 -15.35 -2.72
N ARG A 113 -2.27 -14.86 -2.53
CA ARG A 113 -1.31 -14.73 -3.64
C ARG A 113 -1.05 -16.09 -4.30
N GLU A 114 -0.95 -17.15 -3.50
CA GLU A 114 -0.73 -18.52 -3.98
C GLU A 114 -1.85 -18.97 -4.92
N GLU A 115 -3.11 -18.67 -4.58
CA GLU A 115 -4.25 -18.99 -5.42
C GLU A 115 -4.22 -18.21 -6.75
N LEU A 116 -3.80 -16.95 -6.72
CA LEU A 116 -3.70 -16.13 -7.92
C LEU A 116 -2.60 -16.58 -8.87
N LEU A 117 -1.63 -17.34 -8.37
CA LEU A 117 -0.52 -17.87 -9.17
C LEU A 117 -0.83 -19.19 -9.87
N LYS A 118 -1.96 -19.80 -9.56
CA LYS A 118 -2.37 -21.08 -10.16
C LYS A 118 -2.87 -20.94 -11.60
#